data_cae6c89a4f4d396a428250fe1f130ea3
#
_entry.id   cae6c89a4f4d396a428250fe1f130ea3
#
_cell.length_a   1.000
_cell.length_b   1.000
_cell.length_c   1.000
_cell.angle_alpha   90.00
_cell.angle_beta   90.00
_cell.angle_gamma   90.00
#
_symmetry.space_group_name_H-M   'P 1'
#
loop_
_entity.id
_entity.type
_entity.pdbx_description
1 polymer ?
#
loop_
_entity_poly.entity_id
_entity_poly.type
_entity_poly.pdbx_seq_one_letter_code
_entity_poly.pdbx_strand_id
1 'polypeptide(L)'
;MGYMIKKVTIDDYDAIYELWNSTEQSRRALNPVDDSREGIARYLKRNPDTCFVAVKDGKIIGVILTGHDGRRAIVHHLCVHPDCRRMGIAGHLVSLAEEALQKEGIQKIFGLVFKDNEAANVFWEQQGYSLRTNLNYRNKSLNERIPTGE
;
A
#
# COMPACT_ATOMS: atom_id res chain seq x y z
N MET A 1 -11.76 -2.89 -20.75
CA MET A 1 -12.37 -3.63 -20.06
C MET A 1 -11.60 -4.18 -18.98
N GLY A 2 -10.95 -5.18 -19.08
CA GLY A 2 -10.33 -5.83 -17.98
C GLY A 2 -9.00 -5.20 -17.60
N TYR A 3 -8.55 -5.58 -16.46
CA TYR A 3 -7.20 -5.32 -16.00
C TYR A 3 -6.60 -6.64 -15.53
N MET A 4 -5.28 -6.68 -15.42
CA MET A 4 -4.60 -7.85 -14.88
C MET A 4 -3.74 -7.43 -13.71
N ILE A 5 -3.49 -8.35 -12.80
CA ILE A 5 -2.66 -8.07 -11.63
C ILE A 5 -1.38 -8.89 -11.72
N LYS A 6 -0.27 -8.24 -11.42
CA LYS A 6 1.03 -8.91 -11.37
C LYS A 6 1.81 -8.42 -10.16
N LYS A 7 2.85 -9.16 -9.79
CA LYS A 7 3.74 -8.75 -8.72
C LYS A 7 4.51 -7.51 -9.13
N VAL A 8 4.79 -6.63 -8.16
CA VAL A 8 5.59 -5.42 -8.37
C VAL A 8 7.04 -5.81 -8.57
N THR A 9 7.71 -5.15 -9.52
CA THR A 9 9.16 -5.17 -9.63
C THR A 9 9.67 -3.75 -9.58
N ILE A 10 10.96 -3.55 -9.36
CA ILE A 10 11.52 -2.19 -9.29
C ILE A 10 11.38 -1.44 -10.61
N ASP A 11 11.22 -2.15 -11.72
CA ASP A 11 10.98 -1.53 -13.01
C ASP A 11 9.64 -0.79 -13.06
N ASP A 12 8.74 -1.10 -12.15
CA ASP A 12 7.43 -0.44 -12.06
C ASP A 12 7.48 0.86 -11.27
N TYR A 13 8.64 1.19 -10.67
CA TYR A 13 8.72 2.29 -9.70
C TYR A 13 8.23 3.63 -10.26
N ASP A 14 8.69 4.03 -11.44
CA ASP A 14 8.33 5.35 -11.97
C ASP A 14 6.82 5.47 -12.20
N ALA A 15 6.19 4.40 -12.72
CA ALA A 15 4.74 4.38 -12.93
C ALA A 15 3.98 4.37 -11.61
N ILE A 16 4.49 3.66 -10.61
CA ILE A 16 3.89 3.65 -9.27
C ILE A 16 4.00 5.02 -8.64
N TYR A 17 5.15 5.67 -8.73
CA TYR A 17 5.36 6.99 -8.17
C TYR A 17 4.40 8.01 -8.79
N GLU A 18 4.21 7.95 -10.10
CA GLU A 18 3.25 8.79 -10.80
C GLU A 18 1.83 8.53 -10.30
N LEU A 19 1.48 7.26 -10.11
CA LEU A 19 0.17 6.89 -9.58
C LEU A 19 -0.06 7.46 -8.18
N TRP A 20 0.93 7.35 -7.29
CA TRP A 20 0.83 7.90 -5.94
C TRP A 20 0.61 9.42 -5.96
N ASN A 21 1.15 10.11 -6.96
CA ASN A 21 0.97 11.56 -7.09
C ASN A 21 -0.33 11.95 -7.79
N SER A 22 -1.15 10.98 -8.20
CA SER A 22 -2.41 11.27 -8.90
C SER A 22 -3.52 11.80 -7.99
N THR A 23 -3.38 11.65 -6.68
CA THR A 23 -4.34 12.20 -5.72
C THR A 23 -3.60 12.83 -4.55
N GLU A 24 -4.26 13.80 -3.90
CA GLU A 24 -3.72 14.44 -2.71
C GLU A 24 -3.57 13.45 -1.56
N GLN A 25 -4.54 12.55 -1.38
CA GLN A 25 -4.49 11.59 -0.28
C GLN A 25 -3.30 10.63 -0.40
N SER A 26 -3.03 10.12 -1.59
CA SER A 26 -1.88 9.26 -1.80
C SER A 26 -0.57 10.03 -1.65
N ARG A 27 -0.52 11.24 -2.20
CA ARG A 27 0.67 12.08 -2.17
C ARG A 27 1.09 12.44 -0.75
N ARG A 28 0.13 12.75 0.12
CA ARG A 28 0.44 13.14 1.50
C ARG A 28 1.01 12.01 2.35
N ALA A 29 0.86 10.78 1.89
CA ALA A 29 1.40 9.61 2.59
C ALA A 29 2.85 9.30 2.23
N LEU A 30 3.40 10.00 1.24
CA LEU A 30 4.76 9.74 0.76
C LEU A 30 5.81 10.42 1.64
N ASN A 31 6.96 9.78 1.77
CA ASN A 31 8.13 10.44 2.34
C ASN A 31 9.34 10.24 1.43
N PRO A 32 10.33 11.14 1.47
CA PRO A 32 11.41 11.15 0.49
C PRO A 32 12.45 10.04 0.67
N VAL A 33 12.40 9.31 1.77
CA VAL A 33 13.37 8.25 2.06
C VAL A 33 12.78 6.87 1.78
N ASP A 34 11.68 6.53 2.47
CA ASP A 34 11.08 5.20 2.35
C ASP A 34 10.47 4.97 0.98
N ASP A 35 9.93 6.02 0.37
CA ASP A 35 9.24 5.92 -0.91
C ASP A 35 10.12 6.33 -2.10
N SER A 36 11.41 6.51 -1.88
CA SER A 36 12.38 6.70 -2.95
C SER A 36 12.56 5.38 -3.72
N ARG A 37 13.19 5.47 -4.89
CA ARG A 37 13.52 4.27 -5.66
C ARG A 37 14.35 3.28 -4.82
N GLU A 38 15.35 3.79 -4.10
CA GLU A 38 16.18 2.95 -3.23
C GLU A 38 15.38 2.33 -2.09
N GLY A 39 14.50 3.13 -1.48
CA GLY A 39 13.64 2.66 -0.39
C GLY A 39 12.72 1.55 -0.84
N ILE A 40 12.07 1.74 -1.99
CA ILE A 40 11.16 0.73 -2.54
C ILE A 40 11.92 -0.51 -3.01
N ALA A 41 13.11 -0.33 -3.60
CA ALA A 41 13.93 -1.48 -4.00
C ALA A 41 14.28 -2.36 -2.79
N ARG A 42 14.65 -1.73 -1.67
CA ARG A 42 14.94 -2.43 -0.42
C ARG A 42 13.70 -3.15 0.11
N TYR A 43 12.57 -2.48 0.06
CA TYR A 43 11.29 -3.02 0.51
C TYR A 43 10.91 -4.27 -0.30
N LEU A 44 11.02 -4.19 -1.62
CA LEU A 44 10.69 -5.31 -2.50
C LEU A 44 11.67 -6.47 -2.36
N LYS A 45 12.93 -6.18 -2.07
CA LYS A 45 13.91 -7.24 -1.83
C LYS A 45 13.56 -8.04 -0.58
N ARG A 46 13.05 -7.36 0.45
CA ARG A 46 12.61 -8.01 1.69
C ARG A 46 11.25 -8.70 1.51
N ASN A 47 10.38 -8.13 0.70
CA ASN A 47 9.02 -8.61 0.51
C ASN A 47 8.71 -8.77 -0.98
N PRO A 48 9.33 -9.76 -1.65
CA PRO A 48 9.23 -9.87 -3.12
C PRO A 48 7.89 -10.37 -3.64
N ASP A 49 7.09 -11.03 -2.79
CA ASP A 49 5.91 -11.74 -3.25
C ASP A 49 4.58 -11.19 -2.71
N THR A 50 4.62 -10.08 -2.00
CA THR A 50 3.43 -9.56 -1.31
C THR A 50 3.01 -8.15 -1.76
N CYS A 51 3.53 -7.73 -2.90
CA CYS A 51 3.21 -6.42 -3.48
C CYS A 51 2.71 -6.62 -4.91
N PHE A 52 1.63 -5.94 -5.26
CA PHE A 52 0.96 -6.15 -6.55
C PHE A 52 0.57 -4.85 -7.22
N VAL A 53 0.55 -4.88 -8.56
CA VAL A 53 0.02 -3.78 -9.37
C VAL A 53 -1.09 -4.30 -10.27
N ALA A 54 -2.08 -3.43 -10.50
CA ALA A 54 -3.11 -3.67 -11.50
C ALA A 54 -2.73 -2.92 -12.77
N VAL A 55 -2.77 -3.60 -13.89
CA VAL A 55 -2.35 -3.06 -15.19
C VAL A 55 -3.53 -3.13 -16.16
N LYS A 56 -3.80 -2.00 -16.82
CA LYS A 56 -4.83 -1.92 -17.85
C LYS A 56 -4.27 -1.15 -19.03
N ASP A 57 -4.37 -1.74 -20.21
CA ASP A 57 -3.87 -1.13 -21.45
C ASP A 57 -2.41 -0.66 -21.32
N GLY A 58 -1.59 -1.48 -20.68
CA GLY A 58 -0.17 -1.20 -20.50
C GLY A 58 0.15 -0.18 -19.42
N LYS A 59 -0.86 0.32 -18.68
CA LYS A 59 -0.66 1.33 -17.64
C LYS A 59 -0.96 0.76 -16.26
N ILE A 60 -0.16 1.15 -15.29
CA ILE A 60 -0.40 0.78 -13.90
C ILE A 60 -1.49 1.71 -13.36
N ILE A 61 -2.61 1.12 -12.96
CA ILE A 61 -3.79 1.84 -12.48
C ILE A 61 -4.08 1.58 -11.01
N GLY A 62 -3.35 0.67 -10.39
CA GLY A 62 -3.50 0.39 -8.97
C GLY A 62 -2.23 -0.26 -8.43
N VAL A 63 -1.98 -0.06 -7.15
CA VAL A 63 -0.84 -0.66 -6.46
C VAL A 63 -1.17 -0.95 -5.02
N ILE A 64 -0.69 -2.07 -4.49
CA ILE A 64 -0.66 -2.35 -3.07
C ILE A 64 0.73 -2.81 -2.68
N LEU A 65 1.27 -2.20 -1.64
CA LEU A 65 2.53 -2.63 -1.03
C LEU A 65 2.23 -3.18 0.35
N THR A 66 2.44 -4.47 0.54
CA THR A 66 2.39 -5.08 1.86
C THR A 66 3.72 -5.74 2.17
N GLY A 67 4.11 -5.66 3.42
CA GLY A 67 5.35 -6.27 3.87
C GLY A 67 5.17 -6.84 5.26
N HIS A 68 6.10 -7.71 5.66
CA HIS A 68 6.05 -8.29 6.99
C HIS A 68 7.44 -8.48 7.56
N ASP A 69 7.49 -8.65 8.87
CA ASP A 69 8.71 -8.86 9.63
C ASP A 69 8.89 -10.32 10.04
N GLY A 70 8.15 -11.25 9.43
CA GLY A 70 8.10 -12.66 9.80
C GLY A 70 7.01 -12.96 10.82
N ARG A 71 6.35 -11.95 11.37
CA ARG A 71 5.35 -12.10 12.42
C ARG A 71 4.02 -11.45 12.08
N ARG A 72 4.03 -10.19 11.68
CA ARG A 72 2.84 -9.45 11.26
C ARG A 72 3.12 -8.68 10.00
N ALA A 73 2.06 -8.42 9.25
CA ALA A 73 2.15 -7.64 8.04
C ALA A 73 1.54 -6.26 8.22
N ILE A 74 1.98 -5.32 7.37
CA ILE A 74 1.42 -3.98 7.32
C ILE A 74 1.16 -3.61 5.86
N VAL A 75 0.03 -2.93 5.61
CA VAL A 75 -0.22 -2.30 4.33
C VAL A 75 0.42 -0.91 4.36
N HIS A 76 1.43 -0.70 3.53
CA HIS A 76 2.10 0.60 3.49
C HIS A 76 1.48 1.56 2.48
N HIS A 77 1.04 1.05 1.35
CA HIS A 77 0.38 1.87 0.33
C HIS A 77 -0.68 1.05 -0.38
N LEU A 78 -1.84 1.65 -0.57
CA LEU A 78 -2.89 1.14 -1.46
C LEU A 78 -3.41 2.35 -2.23
N CYS A 79 -3.30 2.32 -3.54
CA CYS A 79 -3.74 3.42 -4.37
C CYS A 79 -4.33 2.89 -5.67
N VAL A 80 -5.48 3.46 -6.08
CA VAL A 80 -6.09 3.17 -7.37
C VAL A 80 -6.31 4.50 -8.06
N HIS A 81 -5.97 4.57 -9.35
CA HIS A 81 -6.13 5.79 -10.14
C HIS A 81 -7.57 6.30 -10.05
N PRO A 82 -7.80 7.61 -9.88
CA PRO A 82 -9.14 8.15 -9.72
C PRO A 82 -10.12 7.76 -10.83
N ASP A 83 -9.63 7.66 -12.07
CA ASP A 83 -10.46 7.30 -13.22
C ASP A 83 -10.82 5.82 -13.29
N CYS A 84 -10.21 5.01 -12.43
CA CYS A 84 -10.38 3.55 -12.44
C CYS A 84 -11.07 3.04 -11.17
N ARG A 85 -11.69 3.93 -10.40
CA ARG A 85 -12.43 3.54 -9.21
C ARG A 85 -13.74 2.86 -9.59
N ARG A 86 -14.32 2.13 -8.63
CA ARG A 86 -15.56 1.36 -8.81
C ARG A 86 -15.44 0.18 -9.77
N MET A 87 -14.21 -0.27 -10.04
CA MET A 87 -13.96 -1.49 -10.81
C MET A 87 -13.61 -2.67 -9.91
N GLY A 88 -13.61 -2.47 -8.58
CA GLY A 88 -13.26 -3.52 -7.64
C GLY A 88 -11.77 -3.77 -7.52
N ILE A 89 -10.94 -2.89 -8.08
CA ILE A 89 -9.48 -3.09 -8.12
C ILE A 89 -8.87 -3.10 -6.72
N ALA A 90 -9.25 -2.15 -5.87
CA ALA A 90 -8.68 -2.06 -4.52
C ALA A 90 -8.96 -3.32 -3.70
N GLY A 91 -10.21 -3.78 -3.71
CA GLY A 91 -10.57 -5.01 -3.00
C GLY A 91 -9.86 -6.23 -3.55
N HIS A 92 -9.66 -6.30 -4.85
CA HIS A 92 -8.95 -7.41 -5.50
C HIS A 92 -7.47 -7.40 -5.08
N LEU A 93 -6.83 -6.21 -5.08
CA LEU A 93 -5.45 -6.08 -4.63
C LEU A 93 -5.28 -6.51 -3.17
N VAL A 94 -6.18 -6.08 -2.30
CA VAL A 94 -6.16 -6.46 -0.88
C VAL A 94 -6.27 -7.97 -0.74
N SER A 95 -7.21 -8.57 -1.46
CA SER A 95 -7.45 -10.01 -1.40
C SER A 95 -6.21 -10.82 -1.82
N LEU A 96 -5.55 -10.42 -2.90
CA LEU A 96 -4.35 -11.10 -3.37
C LEU A 96 -3.18 -10.93 -2.41
N ALA A 97 -3.03 -9.74 -1.83
CA ALA A 97 -1.99 -9.49 -0.85
C ALA A 97 -2.19 -10.34 0.41
N GLU A 98 -3.43 -10.43 0.89
CA GLU A 98 -3.76 -11.26 2.05
C GLU A 98 -3.46 -12.73 1.77
N GLU A 99 -3.83 -13.21 0.60
CA GLU A 99 -3.57 -14.58 0.20
C GLU A 99 -2.07 -14.87 0.15
N ALA A 100 -1.30 -13.96 -0.44
CA ALA A 100 0.15 -14.10 -0.51
C ALA A 100 0.80 -14.11 0.87
N LEU A 101 0.32 -13.25 1.78
CA LEU A 101 0.82 -13.21 3.16
C LEU A 101 0.48 -14.49 3.92
N GLN A 102 -0.73 -15.03 3.73
CA GLN A 102 -1.12 -16.29 4.35
C GLN A 102 -0.22 -17.43 3.91
N LYS A 103 0.18 -17.46 2.64
CA LYS A 103 1.12 -18.47 2.14
C LYS A 103 2.48 -18.38 2.81
N GLU A 104 2.85 -17.20 3.31
CA GLU A 104 4.11 -17.01 4.02
C GLU A 104 3.96 -17.18 5.54
N GLY A 105 2.80 -17.64 5.99
CA GLY A 105 2.56 -17.91 7.41
C GLY A 105 2.13 -16.72 8.24
N ILE A 106 1.84 -15.59 7.60
CA ILE A 106 1.41 -14.39 8.31
C ILE A 106 -0.08 -14.52 8.63
N GLN A 107 -0.44 -14.24 9.88
CA GLN A 107 -1.81 -14.44 10.34
C GLN A 107 -2.54 -13.17 10.73
N LYS A 108 -1.88 -12.02 10.67
CA LYS A 108 -2.51 -10.75 10.98
C LYS A 108 -1.85 -9.62 10.23
N ILE A 109 -2.68 -8.75 9.69
CA ILE A 109 -2.24 -7.60 8.90
C ILE A 109 -2.93 -6.35 9.45
N PHE A 110 -2.23 -5.23 9.44
CA PHE A 110 -2.80 -3.96 9.85
C PHE A 110 -2.35 -2.85 8.89
N GLY A 111 -2.98 -1.71 9.00
CA GLY A 111 -2.61 -0.54 8.22
C GLY A 111 -2.88 0.73 9.00
N LEU A 112 -2.27 1.82 8.58
CA LEU A 112 -2.48 3.13 9.15
C LEU A 112 -3.22 3.98 8.12
N VAL A 113 -4.30 4.59 8.53
CA VAL A 113 -5.17 5.37 7.64
C VAL A 113 -5.33 6.75 8.26
N PHE A 114 -5.15 7.80 7.47
CA PHE A 114 -5.39 9.14 7.98
C PHE A 114 -6.82 9.23 8.49
N LYS A 115 -6.97 9.75 9.69
CA LYS A 115 -8.26 9.80 10.37
C LYS A 115 -9.31 10.57 9.56
N ASP A 116 -8.91 11.61 8.86
CA ASP A 116 -9.80 12.44 8.07
C ASP A 116 -10.05 11.93 6.64
N ASN A 117 -9.45 10.81 6.27
CA ASN A 117 -9.73 10.19 4.96
C ASN A 117 -10.94 9.27 5.10
N GLU A 118 -12.12 9.84 5.02
CA GLU A 118 -13.36 9.10 5.24
C GLU A 118 -13.55 7.94 4.27
N ALA A 119 -13.29 8.18 2.99
CA ALA A 119 -13.47 7.13 1.97
C ALA A 119 -12.58 5.93 2.24
N ALA A 120 -11.32 6.16 2.61
CA ALA A 120 -10.40 5.09 2.93
C ALA A 120 -10.83 4.33 4.19
N ASN A 121 -11.29 5.06 5.21
CA ASN A 121 -11.74 4.42 6.44
C ASN A 121 -12.98 3.54 6.19
N VAL A 122 -13.92 3.98 5.38
CA VAL A 122 -15.08 3.18 5.00
C VAL A 122 -14.62 1.93 4.22
N PHE A 123 -13.70 2.10 3.28
CA PHE A 123 -13.17 0.99 2.49
C PHE A 123 -12.56 -0.08 3.40
N TRP A 124 -11.67 0.32 4.31
CA TRP A 124 -10.99 -0.66 5.17
C TRP A 124 -11.94 -1.36 6.12
N GLU A 125 -12.96 -0.65 6.62
CA GLU A 125 -13.99 -1.27 7.44
C GLU A 125 -14.73 -2.34 6.64
N GLN A 126 -15.06 -2.07 5.38
CA GLN A 126 -15.72 -3.02 4.51
C GLN A 126 -14.84 -4.23 4.19
N GLN A 127 -13.51 -4.05 4.22
CA GLN A 127 -12.56 -5.15 4.00
C GLN A 127 -12.33 -5.98 5.27
N GLY A 128 -12.97 -5.63 6.37
CA GLY A 128 -12.83 -6.36 7.62
C GLY A 128 -11.69 -5.87 8.51
N TYR A 129 -11.14 -4.71 8.24
CA TYR A 129 -10.07 -4.12 9.05
C TYR A 129 -10.68 -3.26 10.14
N SER A 130 -10.74 -3.81 11.34
CA SER A 130 -11.39 -3.14 12.48
C SER A 130 -10.55 -2.03 13.05
N LEU A 131 -11.19 -0.92 13.36
CA LEU A 131 -10.51 0.20 14.02
C LEU A 131 -10.16 -0.17 15.46
N ARG A 132 -8.92 0.09 15.86
CA ARG A 132 -8.50 -0.09 17.24
C ARG A 132 -8.59 1.26 17.95
N THR A 133 -9.40 1.31 19.02
CA THR A 133 -9.60 2.54 19.77
C THR A 133 -8.81 2.59 21.06
N ASN A 134 -8.18 1.49 21.44
CA ASN A 134 -7.44 1.38 22.68
C ASN A 134 -5.92 1.45 22.49
N LEU A 135 -5.47 1.85 21.31
CA LEU A 135 -4.04 1.99 21.00
C LEU A 135 -3.74 3.42 20.55
N ASN A 136 -2.59 3.91 20.94
CA ASN A 136 -2.05 5.14 20.40
C ASN A 136 -0.91 4.80 19.46
N TYR A 137 -0.90 5.40 18.29
CA TYR A 137 0.23 5.27 17.39
C TYR A 137 1.30 6.27 17.81
N ARG A 138 2.51 5.79 18.07
CA ARG A 138 3.62 6.65 18.44
C ARG A 138 4.78 6.33 17.52
N ASN A 139 5.46 7.36 17.03
CA ASN A 139 6.62 7.17 16.17
C ASN A 139 7.76 8.08 16.59
N LYS A 140 8.94 7.75 16.08
CA LYS A 140 10.12 8.59 16.25
C LYS A 140 10.93 8.43 14.96
N SER A 141 11.29 9.56 14.37
CA SER A 141 12.14 9.53 13.18
C SER A 141 13.60 9.30 13.60
N LEU A 142 14.26 8.42 12.86
CA LEU A 142 15.69 8.18 13.01
C LEU A 142 16.47 8.88 11.88
N ASN A 143 15.78 9.67 11.06
CA ASN A 143 16.33 10.37 9.90
C ASN A 143 15.71 11.76 9.83
N GLU A 144 16.53 12.81 9.76
CA GLU A 144 16.05 14.20 9.73
C GLU A 144 15.12 14.49 8.56
N ARG A 145 15.22 13.72 7.47
CA ARG A 145 14.39 13.91 6.29
C ARG A 145 12.97 13.36 6.46
N ILE A 146 12.72 12.67 7.56
CA ILE A 146 11.38 12.13 7.89
C ILE A 146 11.00 12.70 9.25
N PRO A 147 10.17 13.74 9.32
CA PRO A 147 9.83 14.36 10.61
C PRO A 147 9.08 13.41 11.54
N THR A 148 9.41 13.49 12.83
CA THR A 148 8.68 12.79 13.87
C THR A 148 7.29 13.41 14.02
N GLY A 149 6.29 12.59 14.16
CA GLY A 149 4.93 13.05 14.38
C GLY A 149 4.10 13.27 13.11
N GLU A 150 4.63 12.88 11.97
CA GLU A 150 3.90 12.97 10.72
C GLU A 150 3.65 11.62 10.08
#